data_c2c47a6d906355a8c4006b45e77ff1bb
#
_entry.id   c2c47a6d906355a8c4006b45e77ff1bb
#
_cell.length_a   1.000
_cell.length_b   1.000
_cell.length_c   1.000
_cell.angle_alpha   90.00
_cell.angle_beta   90.00
_cell.angle_gamma   90.00
#
_symmetry.space_group_name_H-M   'P 1'
#
loop_
_entity.id
_entity.type
_entity.pdbx_description
1 polymer ?
#
loop_
_entity_poly.entity_id
_entity_poly.type
_entity_poly.pdbx_seq_one_letter_code
_entity_poly.pdbx_strand_id
1 'polypeptide(L)'
;MLQSKKYILYHGTTPAMLLELDADTGYLLSYNIINKEHSPYMCEDKKAFNNWWERRAVPKNQNNSRVLISGNTNMVYMMNNLSLSLIDNYWIKPVDDDNDYTWESVNLYENDFAEVDFSYVDLENISPFKPSATTQGELQKRWIIKDGKRCLVKGNYGSMYRQSINEVFATLVHKEQGKDAVDYKLIHLPTTMGEGIGCISENFTNIDYEFIPAYDVTFISDKDNGKSVYQKYIDACAAYGIDRDTMQEAMDYMVLSDFLFTNTDRHLLNLGVLRDVKTLQFVKPAPLFDTGNSMFYNGIYNKDTITNIPLTSFYKTEEKMLDQVFNRKALNLELLPSVSEIRALYGEDPYSVVYWDNMLEGYEKKIEMLDAFQRGLSINPRSGKYYANVVVEELHGE
;
A
#
# COMPACT_ATOMS: atom_id res chain seq x y z
N MET A 1 12.73 -15.86 33.78
CA MET A 1 12.50 -16.93 32.79
C MET A 1 11.68 -16.30 31.65
N LEU A 2 12.10 -16.48 30.42
CA LEU A 2 11.28 -16.07 29.26
C LEU A 2 9.96 -16.83 29.34
N GLN A 3 8.86 -16.10 29.40
CA GLN A 3 7.52 -16.71 29.38
C GLN A 3 7.12 -16.87 27.92
N SER A 4 7.05 -18.10 27.42
CA SER A 4 6.61 -18.39 26.06
C SER A 4 5.17 -18.87 26.03
N LYS A 5 4.48 -18.61 24.90
CA LYS A 5 3.13 -19.12 24.60
C LYS A 5 3.14 -19.78 23.23
N LYS A 6 2.35 -20.83 23.10
CA LYS A 6 2.21 -21.58 21.84
C LYS A 6 0.93 -21.22 21.11
N TYR A 7 1.06 -21.07 19.80
CA TYR A 7 -0.06 -20.74 18.91
C TYR A 7 0.00 -21.60 17.65
N ILE A 8 -1.14 -21.88 17.08
CA ILE A 8 -1.22 -22.36 15.70
C ILE A 8 -1.50 -21.15 14.81
N LEU A 9 -0.62 -20.90 13.83
CA LEU A 9 -0.88 -19.97 12.75
C LEU A 9 -1.76 -20.68 11.72
N TYR A 10 -2.90 -20.08 11.45
CA TYR A 10 -3.82 -20.51 10.40
C TYR A 10 -3.74 -19.59 9.19
N HIS A 11 -4.04 -20.15 8.03
CA HIS A 11 -4.39 -19.43 6.81
C HIS A 11 -5.85 -19.78 6.49
N GLY A 12 -6.79 -18.87 6.79
CA GLY A 12 -8.20 -19.19 6.82
C GLY A 12 -8.51 -20.34 7.80
N THR A 13 -9.04 -21.43 7.30
CA THR A 13 -9.33 -22.65 8.08
C THR A 13 -8.15 -23.63 8.15
N THR A 14 -7.09 -23.41 7.38
CA THR A 14 -5.97 -24.36 7.26
C THR A 14 -4.85 -24.05 8.25
N PRO A 15 -4.47 -25.00 9.13
CA PRO A 15 -3.32 -24.83 10.02
C PRO A 15 -2.02 -24.83 9.20
N ALA A 16 -1.25 -23.75 9.29
CA ALA A 16 -0.04 -23.54 8.53
C ALA A 16 1.24 -23.81 9.35
N MET A 17 1.31 -23.31 10.58
CA MET A 17 2.50 -23.45 11.43
C MET A 17 2.13 -23.55 12.90
N LEU A 18 2.97 -24.25 13.67
CA LEU A 18 2.99 -24.14 15.14
C LEU A 18 4.06 -23.11 15.52
N LEU A 19 3.68 -22.09 16.26
CA LEU A 19 4.56 -21.00 16.69
C LEU A 19 4.74 -21.04 18.20
N GLU A 20 5.95 -20.75 18.65
CA GLU A 20 6.24 -20.40 20.04
C GLU A 20 6.69 -18.94 20.09
N LEU A 21 5.90 -18.10 20.74
CA LEU A 21 6.11 -16.65 20.80
C LEU A 21 6.49 -16.25 22.22
N ASP A 22 7.37 -15.27 22.35
CA ASP A 22 7.68 -14.61 23.62
C ASP A 22 6.45 -13.82 24.09
N ALA A 23 5.99 -14.08 25.30
CA ALA A 23 4.75 -13.52 25.83
C ALA A 23 4.84 -12.00 26.11
N ASP A 24 6.05 -11.48 26.38
CA ASP A 24 6.28 -10.09 26.74
C ASP A 24 6.57 -9.21 25.52
N THR A 25 7.21 -9.78 24.49
CA THR A 25 7.64 -9.02 23.30
C THR A 25 6.88 -9.37 22.04
N GLY A 26 6.31 -10.58 21.97
CA GLY A 26 5.60 -11.10 20.80
C GLY A 26 6.52 -11.65 19.70
N TYR A 27 7.85 -11.67 19.88
CA TYR A 27 8.76 -12.22 18.89
C TYR A 27 8.75 -13.75 18.83
N LEU A 28 8.98 -14.27 17.63
CA LEU A 28 9.08 -15.71 17.37
C LEU A 28 10.34 -16.30 18.07
N LEU A 29 10.13 -17.28 18.96
CA LEU A 29 11.17 -18.05 19.60
C LEU A 29 11.51 -19.30 18.80
N SER A 30 10.50 -20.09 18.45
CA SER A 30 10.62 -21.28 17.63
C SER A 30 9.35 -21.52 16.78
N TYR A 31 9.46 -22.36 15.77
CA TYR A 31 8.32 -22.76 14.93
C TYR A 31 8.50 -24.14 14.32
N ASN A 32 7.37 -24.76 13.99
CA ASN A 32 7.30 -25.96 13.15
C ASN A 32 6.29 -25.70 12.02
N ILE A 33 6.69 -26.01 10.78
CA ILE A 33 5.81 -25.93 9.61
C ILE A 33 4.89 -27.16 9.62
N ILE A 34 3.56 -26.91 9.57
CA ILE A 34 2.51 -27.93 9.47
C ILE A 34 2.15 -28.11 7.99
N ASN A 35 1.89 -26.99 7.30
CA ASN A 35 1.56 -26.97 5.88
C ASN A 35 2.37 -25.86 5.19
N LYS A 36 3.35 -26.26 4.37
CA LYS A 36 4.28 -25.32 3.74
C LYS A 36 3.59 -24.40 2.73
N GLU A 37 2.62 -24.92 1.97
CA GLU A 37 1.92 -24.15 0.93
C GLU A 37 1.10 -23.00 1.51
N HIS A 38 0.49 -23.22 2.67
CA HIS A 38 -0.28 -22.23 3.42
C HIS A 38 0.56 -21.39 4.39
N SER A 39 1.86 -21.64 4.49
CA SER A 39 2.75 -20.84 5.34
C SER A 39 3.12 -19.50 4.65
N PRO A 40 3.40 -18.43 5.41
CA PRO A 40 3.92 -17.19 4.83
C PRO A 40 5.20 -17.45 4.04
N TYR A 41 5.42 -16.71 2.95
CA TYR A 41 6.61 -16.88 2.10
C TYR A 41 7.95 -16.76 2.84
N MET A 42 7.98 -16.05 3.97
CA MET A 42 9.18 -15.83 4.78
C MET A 42 9.38 -16.87 5.89
N CYS A 43 8.61 -17.96 5.90
CA CYS A 43 8.65 -18.93 7.01
C CYS A 43 9.92 -19.81 7.08
N GLU A 44 10.75 -19.82 6.04
CA GLU A 44 11.97 -20.63 5.98
C GLU A 44 13.15 -20.01 6.80
N ASP A 45 13.08 -18.72 7.12
CA ASP A 45 14.07 -17.98 7.90
C ASP A 45 13.38 -17.26 9.07
N LYS A 46 13.81 -17.58 10.30
CA LYS A 46 13.27 -16.97 11.52
C LYS A 46 13.36 -15.44 11.52
N LYS A 47 14.45 -14.86 10.99
CA LYS A 47 14.61 -13.41 10.88
C LYS A 47 13.61 -12.82 9.88
N ALA A 48 13.47 -13.45 8.72
CA ALA A 48 12.52 -13.04 7.70
C ALA A 48 11.07 -13.17 8.19
N PHE A 49 10.75 -14.27 8.92
CA PHE A 49 9.45 -14.43 9.57
C PHE A 49 9.20 -13.32 10.60
N ASN A 50 10.15 -13.00 11.47
CA ASN A 50 9.98 -11.92 12.44
C ASN A 50 9.77 -10.56 11.75
N ASN A 51 10.45 -10.30 10.64
CA ASN A 51 10.22 -9.08 9.85
C ASN A 51 8.80 -9.03 9.24
N TRP A 52 8.30 -10.14 8.74
CA TRP A 52 6.91 -10.25 8.25
C TRP A 52 5.91 -10.07 9.40
N TRP A 53 6.17 -10.72 10.54
CA TRP A 53 5.35 -10.67 11.73
C TRP A 53 5.26 -9.26 12.33
N GLU A 54 6.40 -8.57 12.44
CA GLU A 54 6.47 -7.20 12.93
C GLU A 54 5.74 -6.21 12.00
N ARG A 55 5.83 -6.42 10.69
CA ARG A 55 5.10 -5.58 9.71
C ARG A 55 3.59 -5.71 9.79
N ARG A 56 3.06 -6.79 10.32
CA ARG A 56 1.60 -6.97 10.54
C ARG A 56 1.09 -6.11 11.68
N ALA A 57 1.93 -5.80 12.66
CA ALA A 57 1.55 -4.96 13.79
C ALA A 57 1.46 -3.48 13.39
N VAL A 58 0.62 -2.72 14.10
CA VAL A 58 0.51 -1.27 13.93
C VAL A 58 1.89 -0.62 14.09
N PRO A 59 2.35 0.25 13.16
CA PRO A 59 3.63 0.92 13.28
C PRO A 59 3.71 1.81 14.53
N LYS A 60 4.88 1.87 15.17
CA LYS A 60 5.10 2.69 16.38
C LYS A 60 4.90 4.18 16.17
N ASN A 61 5.11 4.65 14.95
CA ASN A 61 4.97 6.06 14.54
C ASN A 61 3.55 6.41 14.07
N GLN A 62 2.62 5.45 14.01
CA GLN A 62 1.24 5.78 13.70
C GLN A 62 0.62 6.68 14.78
N ASN A 63 -0.05 7.77 14.39
CA ASN A 63 -0.51 8.82 15.29
C ASN A 63 -1.43 8.35 16.43
N ASN A 64 -2.18 7.27 16.23
CA ASN A 64 -3.06 6.69 17.24
C ASN A 64 -2.50 5.41 17.90
N SER A 65 -1.29 4.97 17.56
CA SER A 65 -0.70 3.74 18.11
C SER A 65 -0.58 3.74 19.62
N ARG A 66 -0.24 4.88 20.23
CA ARG A 66 -0.11 5.03 21.70
C ARG A 66 -1.43 4.80 22.43
N VAL A 67 -2.52 5.15 21.80
CA VAL A 67 -3.87 4.99 22.35
C VAL A 67 -4.35 3.55 22.19
N LEU A 68 -4.03 2.94 21.03
CA LEU A 68 -4.42 1.57 20.74
C LEU A 68 -3.66 0.54 21.59
N ILE A 69 -2.42 0.82 21.98
CA ILE A 69 -1.49 -0.17 22.54
C ILE A 69 -1.51 -0.23 24.07
N SER A 70 -1.96 0.84 24.76
CA SER A 70 -2.24 0.85 26.22
C SER A 70 -1.27 0.01 27.08
N GLY A 71 0.03 0.29 27.00
CA GLY A 71 1.06 -0.35 27.84
C GLY A 71 1.67 -1.66 27.31
N ASN A 72 1.18 -2.22 26.22
CA ASN A 72 1.75 -3.40 25.57
C ASN A 72 2.67 -3.00 24.39
N THR A 73 3.51 -3.93 23.92
CA THR A 73 4.20 -3.76 22.63
C THR A 73 3.19 -3.91 21.49
N ASN A 74 3.50 -3.32 20.33
CA ASN A 74 2.63 -3.42 19.13
C ASN A 74 2.37 -4.89 18.75
N MET A 75 3.35 -5.74 18.92
CA MET A 75 3.24 -7.16 18.59
C MET A 75 2.38 -7.91 19.61
N VAL A 76 2.52 -7.65 20.91
CA VAL A 76 1.66 -8.24 21.95
C VAL A 76 0.22 -7.78 21.76
N TYR A 77 -0.01 -6.50 21.40
CA TYR A 77 -1.33 -6.00 21.05
C TYR A 77 -1.94 -6.76 19.86
N MET A 78 -1.17 -6.95 18.80
CA MET A 78 -1.60 -7.75 17.64
C MET A 78 -1.92 -9.20 18.02
N MET A 79 -1.07 -9.85 18.84
CA MET A 79 -1.31 -11.20 19.34
C MET A 79 -2.61 -11.32 20.15
N ASN A 80 -2.90 -10.34 21.01
CA ASN A 80 -4.14 -10.30 21.79
C ASN A 80 -5.39 -10.14 20.91
N ASN A 81 -5.22 -9.66 19.68
CA ASN A 81 -6.24 -9.61 18.65
C ASN A 81 -6.13 -10.77 17.64
N LEU A 82 -5.59 -11.91 18.07
CA LEU A 82 -5.38 -13.12 17.27
C LEU A 82 -4.62 -12.87 15.96
N SER A 83 -3.90 -11.77 15.85
CA SER A 83 -3.21 -11.31 14.60
C SER A 83 -4.13 -11.20 13.37
N LEU A 84 -5.41 -11.02 13.59
CA LEU A 84 -6.40 -10.85 12.51
C LEU A 84 -6.11 -9.62 11.68
N SER A 85 -6.33 -9.71 10.37
CA SER A 85 -6.07 -8.65 9.41
C SER A 85 -7.20 -8.56 8.38
N LEU A 86 -7.35 -7.38 7.77
CA LEU A 86 -8.19 -7.15 6.60
C LEU A 86 -7.35 -7.02 5.31
N ILE A 87 -6.12 -7.51 5.34
CA ILE A 87 -5.20 -7.52 4.19
C ILE A 87 -5.00 -8.96 3.70
N ASP A 88 -4.93 -9.90 4.64
CA ASP A 88 -4.71 -11.32 4.39
C ASP A 88 -5.58 -12.18 5.32
N ASN A 89 -5.54 -13.50 5.13
CA ASN A 89 -6.33 -14.48 5.87
C ASN A 89 -5.51 -15.21 6.97
N TYR A 90 -4.36 -14.68 7.37
CA TYR A 90 -3.56 -15.25 8.46
C TYR A 90 -4.07 -14.80 9.84
N TRP A 91 -4.16 -15.76 10.77
CA TRP A 91 -4.50 -15.52 12.17
C TRP A 91 -3.88 -16.58 13.08
N ILE A 92 -3.82 -16.30 14.39
CA ILE A 92 -3.26 -17.23 15.36
C ILE A 92 -4.33 -17.68 16.36
N LYS A 93 -4.29 -18.99 16.71
CA LYS A 93 -5.10 -19.57 17.77
C LYS A 93 -4.18 -20.04 18.89
N PRO A 94 -4.37 -19.60 20.17
CA PRO A 94 -3.63 -20.15 21.29
C PRO A 94 -3.87 -21.67 21.42
N VAL A 95 -2.81 -22.43 21.77
CA VAL A 95 -2.91 -23.90 21.91
C VAL A 95 -3.61 -24.27 23.21
N ASP A 96 -3.39 -23.51 24.27
CA ASP A 96 -3.83 -23.78 25.65
C ASP A 96 -5.03 -22.87 26.03
N ASP A 97 -5.87 -22.45 25.10
CA ASP A 97 -7.04 -21.60 25.35
C ASP A 97 -8.33 -22.43 25.24
N ASP A 98 -9.21 -22.30 26.22
CA ASP A 98 -10.53 -22.94 26.25
C ASP A 98 -11.52 -22.34 25.24
N ASN A 99 -11.15 -21.23 24.59
CA ASN A 99 -12.00 -20.60 23.55
C ASN A 99 -11.99 -21.44 22.26
N ASP A 100 -13.16 -21.76 21.79
CA ASP A 100 -13.34 -22.49 20.52
C ASP A 100 -13.40 -21.55 19.32
N TYR A 101 -12.31 -20.78 19.12
CA TYR A 101 -12.19 -19.89 17.96
C TYR A 101 -12.14 -20.70 16.66
N THR A 102 -13.01 -20.33 15.72
CA THR A 102 -13.00 -20.82 14.33
C THR A 102 -12.83 -19.62 13.37
N TRP A 103 -12.37 -19.86 12.16
CA TRP A 103 -12.22 -18.79 11.16
C TRP A 103 -13.54 -18.04 10.93
N GLU A 104 -14.65 -18.78 10.86
CA GLU A 104 -15.99 -18.23 10.65
C GLU A 104 -16.40 -17.30 11.79
N SER A 105 -15.97 -17.60 13.01
CA SER A 105 -16.33 -16.82 14.21
C SER A 105 -15.45 -15.59 14.44
N VAL A 106 -14.24 -15.54 13.86
CA VAL A 106 -13.29 -14.48 14.18
C VAL A 106 -12.87 -13.63 12.98
N ASN A 107 -13.08 -14.09 11.72
CA ASN A 107 -12.63 -13.32 10.56
C ASN A 107 -13.26 -11.92 10.54
N LEU A 108 -12.43 -10.91 10.18
CA LEU A 108 -12.84 -9.51 10.18
C LEU A 108 -13.63 -9.11 8.93
N TYR A 109 -13.74 -9.99 7.94
CA TYR A 109 -14.46 -9.70 6.69
C TYR A 109 -15.98 -9.82 6.87
N GLU A 110 -16.42 -10.84 7.58
CA GLU A 110 -17.84 -11.19 7.73
C GLU A 110 -18.41 -10.84 9.11
N ASN A 111 -17.55 -10.61 10.10
CA ASN A 111 -17.98 -10.29 11.47
C ASN A 111 -17.86 -8.79 11.74
N ASP A 112 -18.91 -8.20 12.31
CA ASP A 112 -18.92 -6.80 12.72
C ASP A 112 -18.44 -6.68 14.17
N PHE A 113 -17.15 -6.39 14.33
CA PHE A 113 -16.59 -6.05 15.63
C PHE A 113 -16.59 -4.54 15.80
N ALA A 114 -17.25 -4.05 16.84
CA ALA A 114 -17.32 -2.63 17.13
C ALA A 114 -15.93 -2.02 17.37
N GLU A 115 -15.61 -0.96 16.65
CA GLU A 115 -14.42 -0.13 16.89
C GLU A 115 -14.82 1.23 17.45
N VAL A 116 -13.94 1.77 18.29
CA VAL A 116 -14.13 3.08 18.92
C VAL A 116 -13.93 4.20 17.90
N ASP A 117 -14.69 5.27 18.04
CA ASP A 117 -14.65 6.41 17.15
C ASP A 117 -13.31 7.18 17.19
N PHE A 118 -12.93 7.86 16.11
CA PHE A 118 -11.66 8.61 15.99
C PHE A 118 -11.45 9.64 17.09
N SER A 119 -12.53 10.21 17.64
CA SER A 119 -12.49 11.29 18.60
C SER A 119 -12.49 10.84 20.06
N TYR A 120 -12.79 9.59 20.36
CA TYR A 120 -12.94 9.11 21.72
C TYR A 120 -12.48 7.67 21.86
N VAL A 121 -11.55 7.44 22.78
CA VAL A 121 -11.11 6.09 23.13
C VAL A 121 -11.78 5.69 24.43
N ASP A 122 -12.90 5.00 24.34
CA ASP A 122 -13.46 4.28 25.46
C ASP A 122 -12.69 2.96 25.63
N LEU A 123 -11.76 2.94 26.57
CA LEU A 123 -10.92 1.79 26.87
C LEU A 123 -11.66 0.65 27.59
N GLU A 124 -12.89 0.90 28.09
CA GLU A 124 -13.64 -0.07 28.91
C GLU A 124 -14.54 -1.00 28.08
N ASN A 125 -14.93 -0.60 26.87
CA ASN A 125 -15.87 -1.34 26.02
C ASN A 125 -15.27 -1.80 24.67
N ILE A 126 -14.00 -2.15 24.65
CA ILE A 126 -13.34 -2.52 23.41
C ILE A 126 -13.49 -4.02 23.14
N SER A 127 -14.03 -4.37 21.96
CA SER A 127 -13.99 -5.75 21.45
C SER A 127 -12.55 -6.29 21.50
N PRO A 128 -12.33 -7.54 21.93
CA PRO A 128 -11.00 -8.17 21.86
C PRO A 128 -10.47 -8.28 20.43
N PHE A 129 -11.36 -8.23 19.43
CA PHE A 129 -11.01 -8.30 18.01
C PHE A 129 -11.16 -6.93 17.38
N LYS A 130 -10.03 -6.22 17.16
CA LYS A 130 -10.03 -4.88 16.58
C LYS A 130 -9.51 -4.92 15.16
N PRO A 131 -10.35 -4.66 14.15
CA PRO A 131 -9.93 -4.62 12.76
C PRO A 131 -8.73 -3.68 12.52
N SER A 132 -8.64 -2.58 13.26
CA SER A 132 -7.53 -1.63 13.12
C SER A 132 -6.22 -2.05 13.80
N ALA A 133 -6.17 -3.19 14.49
CA ALA A 133 -4.95 -3.67 15.17
C ALA A 133 -3.80 -4.01 14.22
N THR A 134 -4.07 -4.19 12.95
CA THR A 134 -3.10 -4.51 11.89
C THR A 134 -3.06 -3.48 10.77
N THR A 135 -3.60 -2.25 10.98
CA THR A 135 -3.50 -1.18 9.99
C THR A 135 -2.06 -0.71 9.85
N GLN A 136 -1.56 -0.66 8.60
CA GLN A 136 -0.22 -0.19 8.29
C GLN A 136 -0.20 1.31 7.95
N GLY A 137 1.01 1.91 7.96
CA GLY A 137 1.24 3.30 7.60
C GLY A 137 1.12 4.28 8.78
N GLU A 138 1.57 5.51 8.57
CA GLU A 138 1.73 6.53 9.64
C GLU A 138 0.46 7.32 9.95
N LEU A 139 -0.44 7.44 8.98
CA LEU A 139 -1.68 8.20 9.14
C LEU A 139 -2.65 7.50 10.09
N GLN A 140 -3.47 8.29 10.76
CA GLN A 140 -4.64 7.77 11.45
C GLN A 140 -5.52 6.99 10.49
N LYS A 141 -5.78 5.73 10.80
CA LYS A 141 -6.60 4.83 9.98
C LYS A 141 -7.50 4.01 10.89
N ARG A 142 -8.71 3.73 10.43
CA ARG A 142 -9.59 2.75 11.06
C ARG A 142 -10.49 2.07 10.04
N TRP A 143 -10.87 0.87 10.37
CA TRP A 143 -11.86 0.11 9.63
C TRP A 143 -13.25 0.33 10.21
N ILE A 144 -14.21 0.57 9.34
CA ILE A 144 -15.63 0.68 9.68
C ILE A 144 -16.46 -0.20 8.77
N ILE A 145 -17.73 -0.46 9.15
CA ILE A 145 -18.73 -0.97 8.20
C ILE A 145 -19.60 0.20 7.78
N LYS A 146 -19.69 0.42 6.48
CA LYS A 146 -20.56 1.40 5.86
C LYS A 146 -21.34 0.74 4.73
N ASP A 147 -22.67 0.86 4.79
CA ASP A 147 -23.59 0.26 3.80
C ASP A 147 -23.35 -1.26 3.61
N GLY A 148 -23.04 -1.98 4.71
CA GLY A 148 -22.77 -3.42 4.72
C GLY A 148 -21.38 -3.81 4.18
N LYS A 149 -20.51 -2.85 3.90
CA LYS A 149 -19.17 -3.08 3.35
C LYS A 149 -18.08 -2.64 4.33
N ARG A 150 -17.01 -3.40 4.39
CA ARG A 150 -15.82 -3.02 5.16
C ARG A 150 -15.09 -1.88 4.44
N CYS A 151 -14.93 -0.75 5.11
CA CYS A 151 -14.31 0.45 4.57
C CYS A 151 -13.15 0.93 5.44
N LEU A 152 -12.06 1.37 4.80
CA LEU A 152 -10.95 2.03 5.46
C LEU A 152 -11.16 3.54 5.44
N VAL A 153 -11.15 4.15 6.62
CA VAL A 153 -11.13 5.60 6.79
C VAL A 153 -9.69 6.02 7.08
N LYS A 154 -9.19 7.01 6.34
CA LYS A 154 -7.88 7.63 6.53
C LYS A 154 -8.03 9.10 6.91
N GLY A 155 -7.30 9.55 7.92
CA GLY A 155 -7.09 10.96 8.22
C GLY A 155 -5.89 11.53 7.45
N ASN A 156 -5.35 12.66 7.96
CA ASN A 156 -4.20 13.33 7.37
C ASN A 156 -3.11 13.55 8.42
N TYR A 157 -1.91 13.89 7.97
CA TYR A 157 -0.84 14.33 8.84
C TYR A 157 -0.95 15.85 9.08
N GLY A 158 -1.05 16.25 10.35
CA GLY A 158 -1.19 17.68 10.72
C GLY A 158 -2.57 18.25 10.37
N SER A 159 -2.60 19.55 10.05
CA SER A 159 -3.83 20.32 9.80
C SER A 159 -4.20 20.48 8.34
N MET A 160 -3.38 19.95 7.41
CA MET A 160 -3.65 20.03 5.98
C MET A 160 -4.33 18.74 5.51
N TYR A 161 -5.33 18.87 4.64
CA TYR A 161 -6.11 17.73 4.14
C TYR A 161 -5.59 17.17 2.81
N ARG A 162 -4.42 17.61 2.38
CA ARG A 162 -3.82 17.31 1.08
C ARG A 162 -3.69 15.82 0.78
N GLN A 163 -3.32 15.00 1.77
CA GLN A 163 -3.16 13.56 1.54
C GLN A 163 -4.48 12.88 1.16
N SER A 164 -5.57 13.20 1.87
CA SER A 164 -6.90 12.67 1.53
C SER A 164 -7.39 13.16 0.16
N ILE A 165 -7.11 14.43 -0.17
CA ILE A 165 -7.46 15.00 -1.48
C ILE A 165 -6.62 14.36 -2.59
N ASN A 166 -5.33 14.11 -2.37
CA ASN A 166 -4.46 13.42 -3.32
C ASN A 166 -4.95 12.01 -3.64
N GLU A 167 -5.47 11.26 -2.64
CA GLU A 167 -6.09 9.94 -2.87
C GLU A 167 -7.31 10.05 -3.78
N VAL A 168 -8.17 11.05 -3.56
CA VAL A 168 -9.36 11.26 -4.40
C VAL A 168 -8.97 11.75 -5.80
N PHE A 169 -7.98 12.61 -5.92
CA PHE A 169 -7.45 13.05 -7.21
C PHE A 169 -6.90 11.88 -8.02
N ALA A 170 -6.09 11.01 -7.40
CA ALA A 170 -5.60 9.80 -8.07
C ALA A 170 -6.75 8.89 -8.51
N THR A 171 -7.79 8.74 -7.68
CA THR A 171 -9.01 7.99 -8.03
C THR A 171 -9.67 8.54 -9.30
N LEU A 172 -9.82 9.86 -9.41
CA LEU A 172 -10.42 10.48 -10.61
C LEU A 172 -9.62 10.14 -11.87
N VAL A 173 -8.29 10.32 -11.81
CA VAL A 173 -7.42 9.99 -12.94
C VAL A 173 -7.52 8.51 -13.30
N HIS A 174 -7.41 7.60 -12.34
CA HIS A 174 -7.47 6.17 -12.61
C HIS A 174 -8.81 5.74 -13.22
N LYS A 175 -9.92 6.32 -12.79
CA LYS A 175 -11.27 6.07 -13.36
C LYS A 175 -11.36 6.51 -14.82
N GLU A 176 -10.91 7.72 -15.14
CA GLU A 176 -10.91 8.22 -16.53
C GLU A 176 -10.01 7.37 -17.44
N GLN A 177 -8.93 6.83 -16.89
CA GLN A 177 -8.05 5.90 -17.59
C GLN A 177 -8.61 4.46 -17.67
N GLY A 178 -9.74 4.15 -17.03
CA GLY A 178 -10.32 2.79 -16.96
C GLY A 178 -9.42 1.79 -16.24
N LYS A 179 -8.63 2.23 -15.25
CA LYS A 179 -7.66 1.39 -14.53
C LYS A 179 -8.17 0.95 -13.16
N ASP A 180 -7.74 -0.23 -12.73
CA ASP A 180 -8.09 -0.80 -11.44
C ASP A 180 -7.35 -0.07 -10.32
N ALA A 181 -8.08 0.69 -9.53
CA ALA A 181 -7.59 1.46 -8.40
C ALA A 181 -8.62 1.51 -7.28
N VAL A 182 -8.17 1.75 -6.06
CA VAL A 182 -9.06 1.93 -4.91
C VAL A 182 -9.86 3.22 -5.06
N ASP A 183 -11.19 3.12 -4.92
CA ASP A 183 -12.13 4.24 -5.05
C ASP A 183 -12.21 5.05 -3.75
N TYR A 184 -11.36 6.07 -3.63
CA TYR A 184 -11.41 6.98 -2.48
C TYR A 184 -12.45 8.09 -2.66
N LYS A 185 -13.14 8.42 -1.57
CA LYS A 185 -14.10 9.53 -1.49
C LYS A 185 -13.75 10.40 -0.28
N LEU A 186 -13.93 11.71 -0.40
CA LEU A 186 -13.79 12.60 0.75
C LEU A 186 -14.91 12.35 1.75
N ILE A 187 -14.58 12.49 3.02
CA ILE A 187 -15.53 12.46 4.13
C ILE A 187 -15.17 13.51 5.17
N HIS A 188 -16.18 13.99 5.91
CA HIS A 188 -15.97 14.82 7.09
C HIS A 188 -15.64 13.93 8.29
N LEU A 189 -14.62 14.33 9.05
CA LEU A 189 -14.17 13.65 10.26
C LEU A 189 -14.20 14.60 11.45
N PRO A 190 -14.67 14.18 12.62
CA PRO A 190 -14.52 14.96 13.83
C PRO A 190 -13.02 15.06 14.19
N THR A 191 -12.56 16.25 14.51
CA THR A 191 -11.20 16.53 14.98
C THR A 191 -11.26 17.29 16.30
N THR A 192 -10.12 17.37 16.99
CA THR A 192 -10.01 18.16 18.23
C THR A 192 -10.25 19.66 18.02
N MET A 193 -10.19 20.13 16.76
CA MET A 193 -10.36 21.54 16.37
C MET A 193 -11.69 21.80 15.63
N GLY A 194 -12.62 20.83 15.61
CA GLY A 194 -13.88 20.89 14.88
C GLY A 194 -13.99 19.81 13.80
N GLU A 195 -14.60 20.13 12.66
CA GLU A 195 -14.65 19.24 11.51
C GLU A 195 -13.37 19.30 10.68
N GLY A 196 -12.90 18.15 10.24
CA GLY A 196 -11.80 18.01 9.29
C GLY A 196 -12.22 17.15 8.10
N ILE A 197 -11.33 17.02 7.14
CA ILE A 197 -11.54 16.20 5.95
C ILE A 197 -10.62 14.96 6.02
N GLY A 198 -11.18 13.81 5.71
CA GLY A 198 -10.46 12.57 5.50
C GLY A 198 -10.89 11.91 4.20
N CYS A 199 -10.45 10.71 3.94
CA CYS A 199 -10.96 9.91 2.84
C CYS A 199 -11.40 8.51 3.30
N ILE A 200 -12.30 7.92 2.55
CA ILE A 200 -12.84 6.57 2.77
C ILE A 200 -12.77 5.77 1.49
N SER A 201 -12.46 4.48 1.61
CA SER A 201 -12.52 3.52 0.50
C SER A 201 -13.03 2.17 0.97
N GLU A 202 -13.67 1.40 0.07
CA GLU A 202 -13.96 0.00 0.33
C GLU A 202 -12.68 -0.82 0.42
N ASN A 203 -12.72 -1.89 1.23
CA ASN A 203 -11.65 -2.88 1.25
C ASN A 203 -11.61 -3.64 -0.08
N PHE A 204 -10.44 -3.75 -0.69
CA PHE A 204 -10.25 -4.47 -1.94
C PHE A 204 -9.89 -5.96 -1.75
N THR A 205 -9.68 -6.39 -0.52
CA THR A 205 -9.51 -7.80 -0.12
C THR A 205 -10.80 -8.35 0.48
N ASN A 206 -10.90 -9.66 0.55
CA ASN A 206 -12.04 -10.34 1.15
C ASN A 206 -11.64 -11.78 1.58
N ILE A 207 -12.60 -12.58 1.98
CA ILE A 207 -12.35 -13.97 2.43
C ILE A 207 -11.79 -14.88 1.33
N ASP A 208 -12.00 -14.56 0.03
CA ASP A 208 -11.50 -15.33 -1.11
C ASP A 208 -10.20 -14.78 -1.69
N TYR A 209 -9.94 -13.47 -1.52
CA TYR A 209 -8.77 -12.78 -2.09
C TYR A 209 -8.03 -11.97 -1.05
N GLU A 210 -6.73 -12.18 -0.98
CA GLU A 210 -5.81 -11.48 -0.09
C GLU A 210 -4.74 -10.71 -0.86
N PHE A 211 -4.17 -9.69 -0.22
CA PHE A 211 -3.14 -8.86 -0.78
C PHE A 211 -1.75 -9.38 -0.43
N ILE A 212 -0.93 -9.64 -1.44
CA ILE A 212 0.48 -9.97 -1.27
C ILE A 212 1.32 -8.78 -1.73
N PRO A 213 2.02 -8.09 -0.83
CA PRO A 213 2.86 -6.96 -1.19
C PRO A 213 4.00 -7.36 -2.13
N ALA A 214 4.41 -6.44 -3.02
CA ALA A 214 5.55 -6.66 -3.90
C ALA A 214 6.84 -6.99 -3.12
N TYR A 215 7.00 -6.45 -1.91
CA TYR A 215 8.09 -6.81 -1.02
C TYR A 215 8.15 -8.33 -0.79
N ASP A 216 7.02 -8.95 -0.48
CA ASP A 216 6.92 -10.38 -0.19
C ASP A 216 7.06 -11.21 -1.48
N VAL A 217 6.51 -10.74 -2.59
CA VAL A 217 6.70 -11.36 -3.91
C VAL A 217 8.18 -11.36 -4.32
N THR A 218 8.90 -10.27 -4.09
CA THR A 218 10.34 -10.22 -4.41
C THR A 218 11.18 -11.15 -3.54
N PHE A 219 10.69 -11.52 -2.36
CA PHE A 219 11.36 -12.47 -1.47
C PHE A 219 11.37 -13.90 -2.03
N ILE A 220 10.28 -14.30 -2.71
CA ILE A 220 10.15 -15.62 -3.36
C ILE A 220 10.73 -15.66 -4.76
N SER A 221 11.17 -14.52 -5.30
CA SER A 221 11.76 -14.47 -6.63
C SER A 221 13.09 -15.19 -6.70
N ASP A 222 13.42 -15.70 -7.88
CA ASP A 222 14.70 -16.36 -8.14
C ASP A 222 15.89 -15.46 -7.71
N LYS A 223 16.90 -16.09 -7.11
CA LYS A 223 18.15 -15.41 -6.68
C LYS A 223 19.09 -15.08 -7.84
N ASP A 224 18.60 -15.06 -9.09
CA ASP A 224 19.37 -14.63 -10.25
C ASP A 224 19.91 -13.20 -10.05
N ASN A 225 21.21 -13.07 -9.91
CA ASN A 225 21.87 -11.80 -9.68
C ASN A 225 21.96 -10.92 -10.94
N GLY A 226 21.58 -11.42 -12.11
CA GLY A 226 21.59 -10.68 -13.38
C GLY A 226 20.36 -9.78 -13.61
N LYS A 227 19.28 -9.95 -12.81
CA LYS A 227 18.04 -9.21 -12.98
C LYS A 227 17.83 -8.16 -11.88
N SER A 228 17.22 -7.03 -12.24
CA SER A 228 16.79 -6.02 -11.28
C SER A 228 15.63 -6.53 -10.39
N VAL A 229 15.42 -5.91 -9.23
CA VAL A 229 14.29 -6.23 -8.35
C VAL A 229 12.95 -6.04 -9.07
N TYR A 230 12.85 -5.02 -9.93
CA TYR A 230 11.67 -4.76 -10.77
C TYR A 230 11.37 -5.95 -11.71
N GLN A 231 12.38 -6.44 -12.44
CA GLN A 231 12.23 -7.59 -13.33
C GLN A 231 11.91 -8.87 -12.56
N LYS A 232 12.56 -9.09 -11.42
CA LYS A 232 12.28 -10.24 -10.53
C LYS A 232 10.84 -10.23 -10.03
N TYR A 233 10.30 -9.07 -9.72
CA TYR A 233 8.89 -8.95 -9.31
C TYR A 233 7.94 -9.40 -10.42
N ILE A 234 8.12 -8.90 -11.63
CA ILE A 234 7.28 -9.29 -12.79
C ILE A 234 7.41 -10.79 -13.07
N ASP A 235 8.65 -11.33 -13.08
CA ASP A 235 8.90 -12.75 -13.33
C ASP A 235 8.24 -13.63 -12.26
N ALA A 236 8.30 -13.25 -10.99
CA ALA A 236 7.66 -13.96 -9.91
C ALA A 236 6.13 -13.93 -10.04
N CYS A 237 5.54 -12.77 -10.37
CA CYS A 237 4.10 -12.66 -10.62
C CYS A 237 3.67 -13.60 -11.75
N ALA A 238 4.45 -13.69 -12.82
CA ALA A 238 4.18 -14.58 -13.93
C ALA A 238 4.30 -16.07 -13.54
N ALA A 239 5.29 -16.41 -12.73
CA ALA A 239 5.48 -17.80 -12.25
C ALA A 239 4.34 -18.27 -11.33
N TYR A 240 3.63 -17.36 -10.67
CA TYR A 240 2.54 -17.66 -9.75
C TYR A 240 1.13 -17.41 -10.32
N GLY A 241 0.98 -17.13 -11.62
CA GLY A 241 -0.32 -17.20 -12.30
C GLY A 241 -0.76 -15.96 -13.06
N ILE A 242 -0.12 -14.78 -12.88
CA ILE A 242 -0.48 -13.59 -13.66
C ILE A 242 0.26 -13.61 -15.00
N ASP A 243 -0.47 -13.41 -16.10
CA ASP A 243 0.18 -13.25 -17.40
C ASP A 243 1.23 -12.12 -17.38
N ARG A 244 2.40 -12.40 -17.99
CA ARG A 244 3.54 -11.49 -17.94
C ARG A 244 3.27 -10.13 -18.58
N ASP A 245 2.59 -10.14 -19.73
CA ASP A 245 2.29 -8.91 -20.46
C ASP A 245 1.27 -8.08 -19.70
N THR A 246 0.26 -8.72 -19.10
CA THR A 246 -0.69 -8.08 -18.18
C THR A 246 0.03 -7.43 -17.00
N MET A 247 1.01 -8.10 -16.42
CA MET A 247 1.78 -7.52 -15.31
C MET A 247 2.63 -6.35 -15.77
N GLN A 248 3.29 -6.45 -16.94
CA GLN A 248 4.09 -5.37 -17.51
C GLN A 248 3.23 -4.14 -17.82
N GLU A 249 2.04 -4.32 -18.43
CA GLU A 249 1.10 -3.22 -18.70
C GLU A 249 0.65 -2.51 -17.42
N ALA A 250 0.35 -3.26 -16.36
CA ALA A 250 -0.01 -2.68 -15.08
C ALA A 250 1.13 -1.88 -14.46
N MET A 251 2.38 -2.38 -14.57
CA MET A 251 3.56 -1.69 -14.08
C MET A 251 3.89 -0.45 -14.91
N ASP A 252 3.76 -0.51 -16.24
CA ASP A 252 3.95 0.66 -17.11
C ASP A 252 2.99 1.78 -16.75
N TYR A 253 1.71 1.45 -16.58
CA TYR A 253 0.70 2.42 -16.15
C TYR A 253 1.00 2.99 -14.78
N MET A 254 1.34 2.15 -13.79
CA MET A 254 1.69 2.59 -12.45
C MET A 254 2.86 3.58 -12.47
N VAL A 255 3.93 3.27 -13.20
CA VAL A 255 5.11 4.15 -13.28
C VAL A 255 4.76 5.51 -13.89
N LEU A 256 3.97 5.52 -14.96
CA LEU A 256 3.56 6.76 -15.63
C LEU A 256 2.61 7.60 -14.76
N SER A 257 1.66 6.96 -14.08
CA SER A 257 0.74 7.65 -13.17
C SER A 257 1.45 8.16 -11.91
N ASP A 258 2.33 7.40 -11.30
CA ASP A 258 3.15 7.85 -10.16
C ASP A 258 4.06 9.03 -10.56
N PHE A 259 4.61 9.02 -11.77
CA PHE A 259 5.37 10.16 -12.31
C PHE A 259 4.49 11.40 -12.47
N LEU A 260 3.28 11.25 -13.05
CA LEU A 260 2.31 12.34 -13.21
C LEU A 260 1.97 12.97 -11.86
N PHE A 261 1.63 12.15 -10.88
CA PHE A 261 1.26 12.58 -9.53
C PHE A 261 2.45 13.08 -8.71
N THR A 262 3.67 12.82 -9.14
CA THR A 262 4.86 13.01 -8.28
C THR A 262 4.71 12.20 -6.98
N ASN A 263 4.28 10.96 -7.09
CA ASN A 263 4.13 10.06 -5.95
C ASN A 263 5.52 9.62 -5.45
N THR A 264 5.89 10.06 -4.26
CA THR A 264 7.21 9.79 -3.67
C THR A 264 7.24 8.52 -2.84
N ASP A 265 6.09 7.90 -2.58
CA ASP A 265 5.95 6.84 -1.57
C ASP A 265 5.39 5.52 -2.13
N ARG A 266 5.66 5.21 -3.40
CA ARG A 266 5.32 3.90 -3.99
C ARG A 266 6.33 2.84 -3.56
N HIS A 267 6.51 2.64 -2.25
CA HIS A 267 7.36 1.56 -1.74
C HIS A 267 6.72 0.18 -1.95
N LEU A 268 7.52 -0.89 -1.85
CA LEU A 268 7.11 -2.24 -2.19
C LEU A 268 6.00 -2.85 -1.30
N LEU A 269 5.53 -2.13 -0.28
CA LEU A 269 4.34 -2.48 0.50
C LEU A 269 3.08 -1.74 -0.01
N ASN A 270 3.22 -0.71 -0.87
CA ASN A 270 2.13 0.06 -1.46
C ASN A 270 1.80 -0.37 -2.90
N LEU A 271 2.26 -1.54 -3.30
CA LEU A 271 1.90 -2.24 -4.52
C LEU A 271 2.04 -3.74 -4.29
N GLY A 272 1.37 -4.55 -5.09
CA GLY A 272 1.40 -6.00 -4.98
C GLY A 272 0.40 -6.67 -5.90
N VAL A 273 -0.02 -7.85 -5.51
CA VAL A 273 -0.96 -8.69 -6.25
C VAL A 273 -2.09 -9.19 -5.35
N LEU A 274 -3.20 -9.58 -5.94
CA LEU A 274 -4.22 -10.36 -5.26
C LEU A 274 -3.94 -11.85 -5.46
N ARG A 275 -3.99 -12.60 -4.36
CA ARG A 275 -3.87 -14.05 -4.31
C ARG A 275 -5.22 -14.67 -3.98
N ASP A 276 -5.62 -15.67 -4.72
CA ASP A 276 -6.76 -16.52 -4.36
C ASP A 276 -6.36 -17.41 -3.16
N VAL A 277 -7.17 -17.36 -2.10
CA VAL A 277 -6.89 -18.02 -0.82
C VAL A 277 -6.95 -19.56 -0.92
N LYS A 278 -7.74 -20.08 -1.85
CA LYS A 278 -7.95 -21.55 -2.03
C LYS A 278 -6.90 -22.16 -2.95
N THR A 279 -6.63 -21.51 -4.09
CA THR A 279 -5.69 -22.01 -5.09
C THR A 279 -4.26 -21.57 -4.83
N LEU A 280 -4.05 -20.55 -4.00
CA LEU A 280 -2.78 -19.90 -3.69
C LEU A 280 -2.09 -19.28 -4.92
N GLN A 281 -2.82 -19.14 -6.04
CA GLN A 281 -2.32 -18.50 -7.25
C GLN A 281 -2.54 -16.99 -7.22
N PHE A 282 -1.64 -16.25 -7.83
CA PHE A 282 -1.84 -14.81 -8.06
C PHE A 282 -2.86 -14.63 -9.19
N VAL A 283 -3.87 -13.80 -8.95
CA VAL A 283 -5.02 -13.63 -9.85
C VAL A 283 -4.83 -12.43 -10.77
N LYS A 284 -4.39 -11.31 -10.19
CA LYS A 284 -4.18 -10.05 -10.89
C LYS A 284 -3.30 -9.10 -10.07
N PRO A 285 -2.75 -8.03 -10.68
CA PRO A 285 -2.21 -6.91 -9.92
C PRO A 285 -3.26 -6.39 -8.94
N ALA A 286 -2.85 -6.01 -7.73
CA ALA A 286 -3.74 -5.34 -6.80
C ALA A 286 -4.17 -3.97 -7.35
N PRO A 287 -5.37 -3.48 -7.03
CA PRO A 287 -5.76 -2.11 -7.36
C PRO A 287 -4.72 -1.11 -6.86
N LEU A 288 -4.46 -0.03 -7.59
CA LEU A 288 -3.55 1.02 -7.15
C LEU A 288 -4.14 1.74 -5.91
N PHE A 289 -3.32 1.96 -4.90
CA PHE A 289 -3.73 2.58 -3.64
C PHE A 289 -2.57 3.36 -3.00
N ASP A 290 -2.87 4.11 -1.95
CA ASP A 290 -1.91 4.85 -1.12
C ASP A 290 -1.09 5.86 -1.93
N THR A 291 -1.80 6.76 -2.62
CA THR A 291 -1.23 7.84 -3.44
C THR A 291 -1.24 9.19 -2.71
N GLY A 292 -1.51 9.19 -1.40
CA GLY A 292 -1.63 10.40 -0.59
C GLY A 292 -0.37 11.27 -0.55
N ASN A 293 0.82 10.65 -0.62
CA ASN A 293 2.10 11.36 -0.63
C ASN A 293 2.50 11.83 -2.05
N SER A 294 1.58 12.53 -2.71
CA SER A 294 1.66 13.00 -4.09
C SER A 294 1.53 14.52 -4.18
N MET A 295 1.54 15.04 -5.39
CA MET A 295 1.29 16.45 -5.70
C MET A 295 2.13 17.41 -4.86
N PHE A 296 3.44 17.11 -4.76
CA PHE A 296 4.42 17.89 -4.01
C PHE A 296 4.05 18.05 -2.52
N TYR A 297 3.44 17.03 -1.95
CA TYR A 297 2.92 17.00 -0.58
C TYR A 297 3.92 17.51 0.47
N ASN A 298 5.19 17.10 0.38
CA ASN A 298 6.24 17.42 1.35
C ASN A 298 6.99 18.73 1.06
N GLY A 299 6.54 19.52 0.08
CA GLY A 299 7.28 20.70 -0.30
C GLY A 299 6.53 21.62 -1.23
N ILE A 300 7.19 22.70 -1.56
CA ILE A 300 6.76 23.63 -2.60
C ILE A 300 7.39 23.13 -3.90
N TYR A 301 6.58 22.98 -4.94
CA TYR A 301 7.09 22.78 -6.28
C TYR A 301 8.12 23.89 -6.60
N ASN A 302 9.25 23.47 -7.11
CA ASN A 302 10.27 24.37 -7.62
C ASN A 302 10.69 23.88 -9.01
N LYS A 303 10.68 24.77 -10.00
CA LYS A 303 11.09 24.46 -11.38
C LYS A 303 12.45 23.79 -11.48
N ASP A 304 13.36 24.13 -10.55
CA ASP A 304 14.73 23.59 -10.54
C ASP A 304 14.82 22.21 -9.88
N THR A 305 13.80 21.77 -9.16
CA THR A 305 13.81 20.52 -8.38
C THR A 305 12.79 19.48 -8.83
N ILE A 306 11.90 19.81 -9.76
CA ILE A 306 10.81 18.95 -10.22
C ILE A 306 11.26 17.57 -10.73
N THR A 307 12.48 17.46 -11.18
CA THR A 307 13.04 16.26 -11.79
C THR A 307 14.03 15.50 -10.90
N ASN A 308 14.27 16.00 -9.71
CA ASN A 308 15.23 15.41 -8.76
C ASN A 308 14.55 15.00 -7.45
N ILE A 309 13.33 14.49 -7.55
CA ILE A 309 12.54 14.06 -6.40
C ILE A 309 12.94 12.62 -6.05
N PRO A 310 13.39 12.36 -4.82
CA PRO A 310 13.75 11.03 -4.40
C PRO A 310 12.49 10.16 -4.24
N LEU A 311 12.57 8.91 -4.69
CA LEU A 311 11.50 7.93 -4.61
C LEU A 311 11.84 6.82 -3.61
N THR A 312 10.80 6.20 -3.05
CA THR A 312 10.91 4.99 -2.22
C THR A 312 10.47 3.72 -2.96
N SER A 313 10.52 3.71 -4.31
CA SER A 313 10.12 2.60 -5.17
C SER A 313 11.29 1.65 -5.50
N PHE A 314 11.14 0.81 -6.54
CA PHE A 314 12.18 -0.09 -7.05
C PHE A 314 13.48 0.65 -7.37
N TYR A 315 13.37 1.86 -7.88
CA TYR A 315 14.49 2.77 -8.10
C TYR A 315 14.29 4.08 -7.34
N LYS A 316 15.39 4.75 -7.07
CA LYS A 316 15.42 5.97 -6.24
C LYS A 316 15.18 7.26 -7.02
N THR A 317 15.01 7.18 -8.33
CA THR A 317 14.77 8.34 -9.20
C THR A 317 13.69 8.04 -10.22
N GLU A 318 12.93 9.07 -10.60
CA GLU A 318 11.86 8.99 -11.60
C GLU A 318 12.41 8.55 -12.96
N GLU A 319 13.60 9.05 -13.37
CA GLU A 319 14.25 8.65 -14.61
C GLU A 319 14.43 7.13 -14.70
N LYS A 320 15.02 6.52 -13.67
CA LYS A 320 15.26 5.08 -13.64
C LYS A 320 13.97 4.26 -13.59
N MET A 321 12.89 4.82 -13.03
CA MET A 321 11.57 4.20 -13.10
C MET A 321 11.01 4.28 -14.52
N LEU A 322 11.09 5.44 -15.18
CA LEU A 322 10.66 5.61 -16.57
C LEU A 322 11.45 4.73 -17.57
N ASP A 323 12.72 4.44 -17.31
CA ASP A 323 13.53 3.52 -18.11
C ASP A 323 12.96 2.08 -18.13
N GLN A 324 12.10 1.72 -17.17
CA GLN A 324 11.46 0.39 -17.09
C GLN A 324 10.17 0.31 -17.92
N VAL A 325 9.66 1.42 -18.43
CA VAL A 325 8.39 1.49 -19.15
C VAL A 325 8.56 1.01 -20.60
N PHE A 326 7.82 -0.02 -20.97
CA PHE A 326 7.76 -0.54 -22.34
C PHE A 326 6.72 0.20 -23.16
N ASN A 327 5.49 0.31 -22.66
CA ASN A 327 4.42 1.05 -23.31
C ASN A 327 4.35 2.49 -22.78
N ARG A 328 5.07 3.41 -23.43
CA ARG A 328 5.07 4.83 -23.05
C ARG A 328 3.70 5.51 -23.13
N LYS A 329 2.73 4.90 -23.82
CA LYS A 329 1.36 5.39 -23.97
C LYS A 329 0.36 4.68 -23.06
N ALA A 330 0.80 3.93 -22.07
CA ALA A 330 -0.08 3.26 -21.11
C ALA A 330 -0.94 4.24 -20.30
N LEU A 331 -0.52 5.50 -20.16
CA LEU A 331 -1.31 6.62 -19.64
C LEU A 331 -1.74 7.51 -20.82
N ASN A 332 -3.05 7.71 -21.00
CA ASN A 332 -3.60 8.61 -22.02
C ASN A 332 -3.69 10.05 -21.49
N LEU A 333 -2.89 10.96 -22.04
CA LEU A 333 -2.84 12.36 -21.59
C LEU A 333 -4.12 13.15 -21.93
N GLU A 334 -4.91 12.70 -22.92
CA GLU A 334 -6.17 13.35 -23.31
C GLU A 334 -7.29 13.11 -22.30
N LEU A 335 -7.16 12.07 -21.47
CA LEU A 335 -8.14 11.69 -20.43
C LEU A 335 -7.76 12.24 -19.03
N LEU A 336 -6.87 13.23 -18.96
CA LEU A 336 -6.49 13.83 -17.69
C LEU A 336 -7.50 14.90 -17.27
N PRO A 337 -7.80 15.04 -15.96
CA PRO A 337 -8.64 16.11 -15.45
C PRO A 337 -8.08 17.48 -15.81
N SER A 338 -8.97 18.39 -16.15
CA SER A 338 -8.60 19.78 -16.39
C SER A 338 -8.11 20.48 -15.12
N VAL A 339 -7.28 21.52 -15.27
CA VAL A 339 -6.81 22.35 -14.14
C VAL A 339 -7.97 22.89 -13.32
N SER A 340 -9.12 23.22 -13.95
CA SER A 340 -10.31 23.70 -13.25
C SER A 340 -10.94 22.64 -12.35
N GLU A 341 -11.00 21.38 -12.79
CA GLU A 341 -11.52 20.26 -11.97
C GLU A 341 -10.58 19.96 -10.79
N ILE A 342 -9.27 19.97 -11.04
CA ILE A 342 -8.28 19.80 -9.97
C ILE A 342 -8.40 20.94 -8.96
N ARG A 343 -8.49 22.18 -9.42
CA ARG A 343 -8.65 23.37 -8.55
C ARG A 343 -9.94 23.29 -7.72
N ALA A 344 -11.03 22.81 -8.29
CA ALA A 344 -12.27 22.62 -7.55
C ALA A 344 -12.12 21.57 -6.44
N LEU A 345 -11.47 20.44 -6.75
CA LEU A 345 -11.23 19.38 -5.75
C LEU A 345 -10.34 19.86 -4.60
N TYR A 346 -9.22 20.53 -4.91
CA TYR A 346 -8.33 21.06 -3.87
C TYR A 346 -8.92 22.25 -3.13
N GLY A 347 -9.99 22.87 -3.65
CA GLY A 347 -10.80 23.88 -3.00
C GLY A 347 -11.46 23.42 -1.71
N GLU A 348 -11.60 22.13 -1.51
CA GLU A 348 -12.07 21.53 -0.26
C GLU A 348 -11.07 21.71 0.91
N ASP A 349 -9.79 21.99 0.62
CA ASP A 349 -8.78 22.30 1.65
C ASP A 349 -8.51 23.82 1.75
N PRO A 350 -9.10 24.50 2.73
CA PRO A 350 -8.93 25.95 2.89
C PRO A 350 -7.48 26.34 3.28
N TYR A 351 -6.67 25.41 3.75
CA TYR A 351 -5.30 25.66 4.19
C TYR A 351 -4.28 25.56 3.07
N SER A 352 -4.61 24.93 1.96
CA SER A 352 -3.71 24.71 0.81
C SER A 352 -3.76 25.83 -0.24
N VAL A 353 -4.62 26.82 -0.12
CA VAL A 353 -4.83 27.91 -1.10
C VAL A 353 -3.52 28.56 -1.55
N VAL A 354 -2.59 28.77 -0.62
CA VAL A 354 -1.29 29.43 -0.89
C VAL A 354 -0.41 28.60 -1.83
N TYR A 355 -0.64 27.32 -1.94
CA TYR A 355 0.21 26.39 -2.69
C TYR A 355 -0.40 25.95 -4.03
N TRP A 356 -1.66 26.28 -4.31
CA TRP A 356 -2.37 25.72 -5.47
C TRP A 356 -1.75 26.08 -6.79
N ASP A 357 -1.43 27.33 -7.03
CA ASP A 357 -0.86 27.77 -8.31
C ASP A 357 0.48 27.11 -8.56
N ASN A 358 1.31 27.00 -7.52
CA ASN A 358 2.60 26.33 -7.59
C ASN A 358 2.47 24.82 -7.83
N MET A 359 1.52 24.18 -7.18
CA MET A 359 1.24 22.74 -7.37
C MET A 359 0.69 22.45 -8.76
N LEU A 360 -0.24 23.28 -9.26
CA LEU A 360 -0.80 23.14 -10.59
C LEU A 360 0.24 23.40 -11.69
N GLU A 361 1.12 24.38 -11.53
CA GLU A 361 2.26 24.58 -12.44
C GLU A 361 3.15 23.33 -12.49
N GLY A 362 3.37 22.68 -11.35
CA GLY A 362 4.11 21.42 -11.27
C GLY A 362 3.44 20.29 -12.02
N TYR A 363 2.12 20.16 -11.86
CA TYR A 363 1.33 19.15 -12.56
C TYR A 363 1.36 19.36 -14.08
N GLU A 364 1.13 20.58 -14.57
CA GLU A 364 1.23 20.90 -15.99
C GLU A 364 2.61 20.58 -16.54
N LYS A 365 3.66 20.86 -15.76
CA LYS A 365 5.02 20.51 -16.15
C LYS A 365 5.24 19.00 -16.26
N LYS A 366 4.65 18.21 -15.38
CA LYS A 366 4.70 16.73 -15.47
C LYS A 366 3.98 16.23 -16.72
N ILE A 367 2.86 16.83 -17.11
CA ILE A 367 2.16 16.52 -18.37
C ILE A 367 3.06 16.81 -19.58
N GLU A 368 3.70 17.99 -19.65
CA GLU A 368 4.66 18.31 -20.73
C GLU A 368 5.80 17.28 -20.81
N MET A 369 6.34 16.86 -19.65
CA MET A 369 7.41 15.88 -19.60
C MET A 369 6.93 14.50 -20.08
N LEU A 370 5.73 14.08 -19.71
CA LEU A 370 5.15 12.83 -20.19
C LEU A 370 4.84 12.86 -21.68
N ASP A 371 4.32 13.97 -22.22
CA ASP A 371 4.14 14.14 -23.67
C ASP A 371 5.45 13.99 -24.42
N ALA A 372 6.52 14.63 -23.93
CA ALA A 372 7.85 14.49 -24.52
C ALA A 372 8.34 13.04 -24.45
N PHE A 373 8.17 12.36 -23.28
CA PHE A 373 8.54 10.97 -23.10
C PHE A 373 7.76 10.04 -24.05
N GLN A 374 6.45 10.27 -24.25
CA GLN A 374 5.62 9.50 -25.17
C GLN A 374 6.01 9.69 -26.63
N ARG A 375 6.61 10.82 -26.97
CA ARG A 375 7.20 11.10 -28.30
C ARG A 375 8.61 10.52 -28.49
N GLY A 376 9.11 9.76 -27.52
CA GLY A 376 10.42 9.11 -27.60
C GLY A 376 11.60 9.93 -27.08
N LEU A 377 11.33 11.11 -26.48
CA LEU A 377 12.39 11.90 -25.86
C LEU A 377 12.76 11.34 -24.49
N SER A 378 14.01 11.53 -24.07
CA SER A 378 14.43 11.28 -22.68
C SER A 378 14.38 12.56 -21.87
N ILE A 379 14.12 12.41 -20.58
CA ILE A 379 14.07 13.53 -19.64
C ILE A 379 15.38 13.58 -18.87
N ASN A 380 16.06 14.72 -18.90
CA ASN A 380 17.23 14.90 -18.05
C ASN A 380 16.80 15.29 -16.64
N PRO A 381 17.05 14.45 -15.63
CA PRO A 381 16.55 14.68 -14.27
C PRO A 381 17.18 15.90 -13.58
N ARG A 382 18.35 16.38 -14.08
CA ARG A 382 19.04 17.54 -13.49
C ARG A 382 18.60 18.88 -14.08
N SER A 383 18.23 18.91 -15.36
CA SER A 383 17.93 20.16 -16.06
C SER A 383 16.47 20.29 -16.49
N GLY A 384 15.67 19.24 -16.37
CA GLY A 384 14.30 19.19 -16.91
C GLY A 384 14.23 19.34 -18.44
N LYS A 385 15.38 19.30 -19.12
CA LYS A 385 15.43 19.40 -20.57
C LYS A 385 15.22 18.05 -21.21
N TYR A 386 14.58 18.06 -22.35
CA TYR A 386 14.36 16.87 -23.17
C TYR A 386 15.48 16.75 -24.21
N TYR A 387 15.89 15.52 -24.50
CA TYR A 387 16.78 15.22 -25.60
C TYR A 387 16.27 14.00 -26.36
N ALA A 388 16.44 14.02 -27.68
CA ALA A 388 16.13 12.87 -28.51
C ALA A 388 17.06 11.72 -28.14
N ASN A 389 16.52 10.52 -27.97
CA ASN A 389 17.36 9.34 -27.94
C ASN A 389 18.00 9.23 -29.34
N VAL A 390 19.31 9.47 -29.40
CA VAL A 390 20.08 9.18 -30.61
C VAL A 390 20.06 7.66 -30.74
N VAL A 391 19.23 7.14 -31.61
CA VAL A 391 19.39 5.78 -32.12
C VAL A 391 20.71 5.81 -32.85
N VAL A 392 21.76 5.26 -32.23
CA VAL A 392 22.97 4.94 -32.95
C VAL A 392 22.57 3.78 -33.87
N GLU A 393 22.15 4.11 -35.08
CA GLU A 393 22.22 3.15 -36.17
C GLU A 393 23.66 2.75 -36.24
N GLU A 394 23.98 1.52 -35.85
CA GLU A 394 25.27 0.93 -36.19
C GLU A 394 25.38 1.00 -37.71
N LEU A 395 26.19 1.94 -38.17
CA LEU A 395 26.71 1.94 -39.51
C LEU A 395 27.56 0.66 -39.63
N HIS A 396 26.95 -0.42 -40.04
CA HIS A 396 27.66 -1.51 -40.68
C HIS A 396 28.18 -0.95 -42.02
N GLY A 397 29.33 -0.28 -41.94
CA GLY A 397 30.15 0.05 -43.07
C GLY A 397 30.83 -1.23 -43.54
N GLU A 398 30.77 -1.41 -44.81
CA GLU A 398 31.36 -2.42 -45.71
C GLU A 398 32.79 -2.88 -45.34
#